data_856b3038f8e719388c3e060b3534d87a
#
_entry.id   856b3038f8e719388c3e060b3534d87a
#
_cell.length_a   1.000
_cell.length_b   1.000
_cell.length_c   1.000
_cell.angle_alpha   90.00
_cell.angle_beta   90.00
_cell.angle_gamma   90.00
#
_symmetry.space_group_name_H-M   'P 1'
#
loop_
_entity.id
_entity.type
_entity.pdbx_description
1 polymer ?
#
loop_
_entity_poly.entity_id
_entity_poly.type
_entity_poly.pdbx_seq_one_letter_code
_entity_poly.pdbx_strand_id
1 'polypeptide(L)'
;IEAQADEVLFGGAAGGGKSFGQLIDALLYALRYPRSKQLILRRTYPELEKSLVRVAQEIFPRDIYSYNGAKHVGKFQNGSVLDFGYCDSESDVYRYQSAEYDVIRFDELTHFTEQMYLYLMSRLRGANPFPKSMRSTTNPGGVGHSWVKMRFIDPSPPGKIFDGKPGKRLFIPAGVRDNKFLLAADPGYIERLQNLHERDRRALLYGDWNVFEGQFFTEWREETHVCAPFKIPDGWRRYFAMDYGLDMLAGYWIAVDGDGCAFVYREVYRSGLVVGAAAELIKSMTNEKIFAYIAPPDMWNRRQDSGKSVAEIFYDHGILLTKAENSRVAGWFDLHEWLRPVKTKFGTKEPLLKVFSCCRNLIRSIPALVIDKTNPSDASTEPHEITHGPDAIRYF
;
A
#
# COMPACT_ATOMS: atom_id res chain seq x y z
N ILE A 1 24.40 5.59 -2.91
CA ILE A 1 24.94 6.53 -3.90
C ILE A 1 25.39 5.78 -5.17
N GLU A 2 26.14 4.70 -5.06
CA GLU A 2 26.70 3.97 -6.22
C GLU A 2 25.84 2.78 -6.67
N ALA A 3 24.61 2.69 -6.21
CA ALA A 3 23.74 1.57 -6.54
C ALA A 3 23.37 1.56 -8.03
N GLN A 4 23.76 0.50 -8.74
CA GLN A 4 23.48 0.28 -10.16
C GLN A 4 22.13 -0.41 -10.36
N ALA A 5 21.06 0.23 -9.88
CA ALA A 5 19.69 -0.24 -10.07
C ALA A 5 18.81 0.94 -10.51
N ASP A 6 17.80 0.63 -11.32
CA ASP A 6 16.86 1.62 -11.85
C ASP A 6 15.92 2.15 -10.75
N GLU A 7 15.61 1.30 -9.78
CA GLU A 7 14.80 1.64 -8.61
C GLU A 7 15.56 1.24 -7.33
N VAL A 8 15.77 2.19 -6.43
CA VAL A 8 16.44 1.95 -5.14
C VAL A 8 15.55 2.41 -4.00
N LEU A 9 15.32 1.51 -3.04
CA LEU A 9 14.69 1.80 -1.76
C LEU A 9 15.74 1.76 -0.65
N PHE A 10 15.90 2.85 0.10
CA PHE A 10 16.82 2.95 1.23
C PHE A 10 16.05 3.22 2.52
N GLY A 11 16.15 2.32 3.50
CA GLY A 11 15.46 2.52 4.75
C GLY A 11 15.03 1.25 5.47
N GLY A 12 13.82 1.27 6.05
CA GLY A 12 13.22 0.17 6.79
C GLY A 12 13.11 0.41 8.30
N ALA A 13 13.94 1.27 8.92
CA ALA A 13 13.83 1.63 10.33
C ALA A 13 14.09 3.12 10.56
N ALA A 14 13.69 3.64 11.72
CA ALA A 14 13.90 5.04 12.10
C ALA A 14 15.39 5.33 12.38
N GLY A 15 15.78 6.59 12.29
CA GLY A 15 17.11 7.07 12.70
C GLY A 15 18.27 6.69 11.76
N GLY A 16 18.03 5.99 10.65
CA GLY A 16 19.08 5.52 9.72
C GLY A 16 19.69 6.58 8.80
N GLY A 17 19.43 7.88 9.01
CA GLY A 17 20.00 8.96 8.19
C GLY A 17 19.46 9.05 6.75
N LYS A 18 18.27 8.51 6.49
CA LYS A 18 17.69 8.32 5.15
C LYS A 18 17.55 9.61 4.35
N SER A 19 16.84 10.59 4.89
CA SER A 19 16.59 11.88 4.20
C SER A 19 17.87 12.65 3.96
N PHE A 20 18.81 12.62 4.93
CA PHE A 20 20.15 13.18 4.75
C PHE A 20 20.92 12.49 3.63
N GLY A 21 20.96 11.16 3.63
CA GLY A 21 21.61 10.37 2.57
C GLY A 21 21.03 10.64 1.19
N GLN A 22 19.70 10.84 1.11
CA GLN A 22 19.01 11.16 -0.14
C GLN A 22 19.40 12.55 -0.68
N LEU A 23 19.57 13.54 0.20
CA LEU A 23 20.05 14.88 -0.20
C LEU A 23 21.51 14.84 -0.65
N ILE A 24 22.39 14.11 0.05
CA ILE A 24 23.77 13.94 -0.38
C ILE A 24 23.85 13.23 -1.74
N ASP A 25 23.05 12.19 -1.96
CA ASP A 25 22.97 11.52 -3.26
C ASP A 25 22.47 12.49 -4.36
N ALA A 26 21.55 13.40 -4.04
CA ALA A 26 21.07 14.43 -4.98
C ALA A 26 22.18 15.44 -5.32
N LEU A 27 22.94 15.90 -4.31
CA LEU A 27 24.08 16.79 -4.50
C LEU A 27 25.14 16.14 -5.39
N LEU A 28 25.57 14.92 -5.07
CA LEU A 28 26.59 14.21 -5.83
C LEU A 28 26.16 13.95 -7.28
N TYR A 29 24.88 13.61 -7.48
CA TYR A 29 24.35 13.45 -8.84
C TYR A 29 24.39 14.77 -9.62
N ALA A 30 23.97 15.88 -9.00
CA ALA A 30 24.01 17.22 -9.62
C ALA A 30 25.42 17.63 -10.01
N LEU A 31 26.41 17.36 -9.16
CA LEU A 31 27.82 17.68 -9.42
C LEU A 31 28.41 16.80 -10.55
N ARG A 32 28.07 15.53 -10.57
CA ARG A 32 28.57 14.56 -11.56
C ARG A 32 27.98 14.76 -12.95
N TYR A 33 26.73 15.21 -13.03
CA TYR A 33 25.97 15.35 -14.28
C TYR A 33 25.49 16.80 -14.46
N PRO A 34 26.32 17.68 -15.03
CA PRO A 34 25.95 19.08 -15.26
C PRO A 34 24.67 19.22 -16.09
N ARG A 35 23.81 20.18 -15.71
CA ARG A 35 22.49 20.42 -16.31
C ARG A 35 21.48 19.28 -16.08
N SER A 36 21.73 18.39 -15.12
CA SER A 36 20.76 17.37 -14.72
C SER A 36 19.52 17.98 -14.07
N LYS A 37 18.40 17.26 -14.20
CA LYS A 37 17.11 17.63 -13.63
C LYS A 37 16.67 16.59 -12.63
N GLN A 38 16.49 16.95 -11.39
CA GLN A 38 16.07 16.05 -10.33
C GLN A 38 14.79 16.56 -9.68
N LEU A 39 13.94 15.65 -9.23
CA LEU A 39 12.75 15.93 -8.42
C LEU A 39 12.89 15.20 -7.09
N ILE A 40 12.62 15.88 -5.97
CA ILE A 40 12.47 15.27 -4.66
C ILE A 40 11.10 15.58 -4.10
N LEU A 41 10.41 14.54 -3.61
CA LEU A 41 9.01 14.57 -3.24
C LEU A 41 8.79 14.18 -1.78
N ARG A 42 7.86 14.86 -1.14
CA ARG A 42 7.22 14.43 0.08
C ARG A 42 5.70 14.50 -0.05
N ARG A 43 4.95 13.90 0.87
CA ARG A 43 3.49 13.86 0.78
C ARG A 43 2.89 15.28 0.81
N THR A 44 3.35 16.12 1.72
CA THR A 44 2.86 17.51 1.86
C THR A 44 4.00 18.53 1.79
N TYR A 45 3.68 19.76 1.35
CA TYR A 45 4.67 20.84 1.29
C TYR A 45 5.23 21.24 2.67
N PRO A 46 4.41 21.40 3.74
CA PRO A 46 4.94 21.71 5.07
C PRO A 46 5.93 20.67 5.61
N GLU A 47 5.72 19.40 5.33
CA GLU A 47 6.68 18.33 5.68
C GLU A 47 7.97 18.44 4.87
N LEU A 48 7.84 18.69 3.55
CA LEU A 48 8.96 18.89 2.65
C LEU A 48 9.85 20.05 3.09
N GLU A 49 9.24 21.19 3.42
CA GLU A 49 9.93 22.39 3.85
C GLU A 49 10.69 22.18 5.16
N LYS A 50 10.02 21.63 6.17
CA LYS A 50 10.60 21.41 7.50
C LYS A 50 11.74 20.39 7.51
N SER A 51 11.73 19.43 6.61
CA SER A 51 12.71 18.34 6.56
C SER A 51 13.77 18.57 5.48
N LEU A 52 13.39 18.42 4.19
CA LEU A 52 14.35 18.35 3.10
C LEU A 52 14.86 19.73 2.66
N VAL A 53 13.97 20.72 2.52
CA VAL A 53 14.37 22.05 2.04
C VAL A 53 15.32 22.72 3.04
N ARG A 54 14.97 22.70 4.33
CA ARG A 54 15.80 23.30 5.39
C ARG A 54 17.16 22.61 5.45
N VAL A 55 17.18 21.28 5.49
CA VAL A 55 18.44 20.52 5.55
C VAL A 55 19.28 20.74 4.29
N ALA A 56 18.68 20.79 3.10
CA ALA A 56 19.42 21.08 1.86
C ALA A 56 20.11 22.47 1.91
N GLN A 57 19.45 23.49 2.47
CA GLN A 57 20.04 24.82 2.62
C GLN A 57 21.15 24.88 3.68
N GLU A 58 21.13 23.96 4.66
CA GLU A 58 22.16 23.86 5.68
C GLU A 58 23.41 23.12 5.18
N ILE A 59 23.22 22.04 4.40
CA ILE A 59 24.33 21.15 4.03
C ILE A 59 24.92 21.40 2.63
N PHE A 60 24.16 21.99 1.70
CA PHE A 60 24.68 22.25 0.38
C PHE A 60 25.56 23.51 0.39
N PRO A 61 26.79 23.46 -0.21
CA PRO A 61 27.69 24.59 -0.21
C PRO A 61 27.07 25.81 -0.94
N ARG A 62 27.06 26.96 -0.28
CA ARG A 62 26.40 28.17 -0.79
C ARG A 62 27.06 28.79 -2.02
N ASP A 63 28.30 28.46 -2.26
CA ASP A 63 29.07 28.88 -3.43
C ASP A 63 28.64 28.16 -4.70
N ILE A 64 28.04 26.97 -4.60
CA ILE A 64 27.59 26.18 -5.76
C ILE A 64 26.08 25.97 -5.85
N TYR A 65 25.33 26.31 -4.78
CA TYR A 65 23.90 26.04 -4.68
C TYR A 65 23.13 27.26 -4.21
N SER A 66 21.96 27.51 -4.81
CA SER A 66 21.00 28.52 -4.38
C SER A 66 19.58 27.96 -4.44
N TYR A 67 18.74 28.36 -3.47
CA TYR A 67 17.35 27.94 -3.39
C TYR A 67 16.40 29.11 -3.65
N ASN A 68 15.42 28.92 -4.54
CA ASN A 68 14.33 29.86 -4.80
C ASN A 68 13.06 29.38 -4.10
N GLY A 69 12.68 30.03 -3.00
CA GLY A 69 11.51 29.65 -2.20
C GLY A 69 10.18 29.86 -2.90
N ALA A 70 10.06 30.83 -3.82
CA ALA A 70 8.81 31.08 -4.54
C ALA A 70 8.53 30.01 -5.62
N LYS A 71 9.58 29.38 -6.14
CA LYS A 71 9.48 28.33 -7.17
C LYS A 71 9.73 26.92 -6.63
N HIS A 72 10.16 26.82 -5.38
CA HIS A 72 10.59 25.57 -4.73
C HIS A 72 11.68 24.82 -5.50
N VAL A 73 12.66 25.56 -6.02
CA VAL A 73 13.70 25.02 -6.90
C VAL A 73 15.08 25.37 -6.38
N GLY A 74 15.90 24.35 -6.22
CA GLY A 74 17.34 24.47 -6.01
C GLY A 74 18.10 24.50 -7.33
N LYS A 75 19.03 25.45 -7.48
CA LYS A 75 19.87 25.59 -8.68
C LYS A 75 21.34 25.47 -8.31
N PHE A 76 22.06 24.70 -9.12
CA PHE A 76 23.51 24.54 -9.03
C PHE A 76 24.21 25.39 -10.08
N GLN A 77 25.43 25.86 -9.79
CA GLN A 77 26.21 26.69 -10.74
C GLN A 77 26.50 26.00 -12.08
N ASN A 78 26.60 24.66 -12.09
CA ASN A 78 26.79 23.87 -13.31
C ASN A 78 25.50 23.70 -14.15
N GLY A 79 24.43 24.40 -13.79
CA GLY A 79 23.15 24.37 -14.48
C GLY A 79 22.22 23.22 -14.07
N SER A 80 22.62 22.34 -13.14
CA SER A 80 21.74 21.31 -12.59
C SER A 80 20.63 21.91 -11.72
N VAL A 81 19.49 21.22 -11.65
CA VAL A 81 18.29 21.68 -10.95
C VAL A 81 17.77 20.56 -10.06
N LEU A 82 17.33 20.91 -8.85
CA LEU A 82 16.61 20.07 -7.92
C LEU A 82 15.26 20.71 -7.58
N ASP A 83 14.19 20.16 -8.11
CA ASP A 83 12.83 20.59 -7.80
C ASP A 83 12.37 19.91 -6.50
N PHE A 84 11.80 20.72 -5.59
CA PHE A 84 11.19 20.27 -4.35
C PHE A 84 9.68 20.25 -4.52
N GLY A 85 9.12 19.03 -4.65
CA GLY A 85 7.72 18.80 -4.98
C GLY A 85 6.93 18.06 -3.92
N TYR A 86 5.60 18.05 -4.07
CA TYR A 86 4.71 17.28 -3.21
C TYR A 86 3.51 16.76 -3.99
N CYS A 87 2.89 15.68 -3.47
CA CYS A 87 1.64 15.13 -3.95
C CYS A 87 0.77 14.75 -2.75
N ASP A 88 -0.18 15.60 -2.40
CA ASP A 88 -1.12 15.37 -1.29
C ASP A 88 -2.27 14.46 -1.70
N SER A 89 -2.66 14.49 -2.98
CA SER A 89 -3.66 13.63 -3.60
C SER A 89 -3.13 12.94 -4.86
N GLU A 90 -3.81 11.91 -5.34
CA GLU A 90 -3.45 11.22 -6.58
C GLU A 90 -3.50 12.14 -7.81
N SER A 91 -4.40 13.12 -7.82
CA SER A 91 -4.50 14.10 -8.91
C SER A 91 -3.31 15.07 -8.97
N ASP A 92 -2.55 15.23 -7.89
CA ASP A 92 -1.41 16.15 -7.86
C ASP A 92 -0.25 15.72 -8.77
N VAL A 93 -0.19 14.45 -9.13
CA VAL A 93 0.81 13.96 -10.09
C VAL A 93 0.72 14.64 -11.46
N TYR A 94 -0.46 15.14 -11.84
CA TYR A 94 -0.66 15.84 -13.11
C TYR A 94 0.05 17.20 -13.18
N ARG A 95 0.46 17.79 -12.05
CA ARG A 95 1.33 18.98 -12.01
C ARG A 95 2.67 18.73 -12.69
N TYR A 96 3.11 17.47 -12.75
CA TYR A 96 4.37 17.04 -13.37
C TYR A 96 4.20 16.52 -14.80
N GLN A 97 3.01 16.65 -15.41
CA GLN A 97 2.69 16.05 -16.70
C GLN A 97 3.66 16.46 -17.83
N SER A 98 4.09 17.71 -17.85
CA SER A 98 5.01 18.23 -18.88
C SER A 98 6.48 18.19 -18.48
N ALA A 99 6.79 17.71 -17.28
CA ALA A 99 8.16 17.70 -16.76
C ALA A 99 8.96 16.49 -17.25
N GLU A 100 10.29 16.66 -17.21
CA GLU A 100 11.28 15.62 -17.52
C GLU A 100 12.34 15.62 -16.42
N TYR A 101 12.65 14.45 -15.90
CA TYR A 101 13.64 14.28 -14.84
C TYR A 101 14.61 13.15 -15.14
N ASP A 102 15.85 13.31 -14.68
CA ASP A 102 16.87 12.27 -14.70
C ASP A 102 16.74 11.38 -13.45
N VAL A 103 16.45 11.98 -12.29
CA VAL A 103 16.21 11.24 -11.04
C VAL A 103 14.98 11.79 -10.36
N ILE A 104 14.11 10.87 -9.93
CA ILE A 104 12.97 11.20 -9.08
C ILE A 104 13.16 10.53 -7.73
N ARG A 105 13.01 11.31 -6.66
CA ARG A 105 13.26 10.92 -5.29
C ARG A 105 11.98 11.03 -4.48
N PHE A 106 11.62 9.95 -3.79
CA PHE A 106 10.54 9.95 -2.81
C PHE A 106 11.11 9.86 -1.40
N ASP A 107 10.82 10.83 -0.56
CA ASP A 107 11.06 10.72 0.87
C ASP A 107 9.78 10.23 1.54
N GLU A 108 9.89 9.19 2.37
CA GLU A 108 8.78 8.44 2.95
C GLU A 108 7.84 7.84 1.86
N LEU A 109 8.40 6.95 1.01
CA LEU A 109 7.67 6.34 -0.12
C LEU A 109 6.37 5.66 0.28
N THR A 110 6.29 5.05 1.45
CA THR A 110 5.07 4.40 1.94
C THR A 110 3.90 5.37 2.22
N HIS A 111 4.13 6.68 2.16
CA HIS A 111 3.06 7.67 2.21
C HIS A 111 2.38 7.90 0.85
N PHE A 112 2.90 7.34 -0.24
CA PHE A 112 2.37 7.48 -1.60
C PHE A 112 1.68 6.21 -2.07
N THR A 113 0.66 6.36 -2.93
CA THR A 113 0.05 5.22 -3.60
C THR A 113 0.94 4.70 -4.74
N GLU A 114 0.76 3.44 -5.14
CA GLU A 114 1.49 2.86 -6.27
C GLU A 114 1.21 3.62 -7.56
N GLN A 115 -0.03 4.09 -7.76
CA GLN A 115 -0.42 4.90 -8.90
C GLN A 115 0.40 6.18 -9.01
N MET A 116 0.59 6.92 -7.90
CA MET A 116 1.45 8.11 -7.88
C MET A 116 2.88 7.78 -8.29
N TYR A 117 3.43 6.71 -7.74
CA TYR A 117 4.79 6.27 -8.03
C TYR A 117 4.98 5.92 -9.51
N LEU A 118 4.08 5.10 -10.06
CA LEU A 118 4.14 4.67 -11.46
C LEU A 118 3.92 5.83 -12.44
N TYR A 119 2.99 6.74 -12.13
CA TYR A 119 2.79 7.93 -12.96
C TYR A 119 4.05 8.79 -13.02
N LEU A 120 4.65 9.09 -11.87
CA LEU A 120 5.87 9.90 -11.81
C LEU A 120 7.08 9.19 -12.42
N MET A 121 7.18 7.87 -12.32
CA MET A 121 8.18 7.09 -13.04
C MET A 121 8.14 7.34 -14.55
N SER A 122 6.97 7.56 -15.14
CA SER A 122 6.85 7.89 -16.56
C SER A 122 7.45 9.26 -16.94
N ARG A 123 7.84 10.07 -15.94
CA ARG A 123 8.54 11.35 -16.12
C ARG A 123 10.07 11.20 -16.13
N LEU A 124 10.58 10.00 -15.86
CA LEU A 124 12.01 9.67 -16.08
C LEU A 124 12.29 9.59 -17.57
N ARG A 125 12.55 10.73 -18.17
CA ARG A 125 12.81 10.88 -19.60
C ARG A 125 13.75 12.07 -19.86
N GLY A 126 14.29 12.15 -21.05
CA GLY A 126 15.15 13.24 -21.49
C GLY A 126 16.17 12.76 -22.52
N ALA A 127 16.59 13.65 -23.40
CA ALA A 127 17.50 13.33 -24.52
C ALA A 127 18.99 13.19 -24.11
N ASN A 128 19.31 13.40 -22.82
CA ASN A 128 20.67 13.27 -22.32
C ASN A 128 21.02 11.80 -21.99
N PRO A 129 22.31 11.41 -21.99
CA PRO A 129 22.77 10.05 -21.68
C PRO A 129 22.89 9.76 -20.17
N PHE A 130 22.35 10.63 -19.30
CA PHE A 130 22.50 10.48 -17.85
C PHE A 130 21.68 9.29 -17.34
N PRO A 131 22.15 8.57 -16.32
CA PRO A 131 21.41 7.47 -15.72
C PRO A 131 20.05 7.95 -15.18
N LYS A 132 18.98 7.29 -15.60
CA LYS A 132 17.62 7.56 -15.10
C LYS A 132 17.30 6.62 -13.96
N SER A 133 16.83 7.14 -12.83
CA SER A 133 16.50 6.27 -11.69
C SER A 133 15.46 6.85 -10.75
N MET A 134 14.73 5.93 -10.07
CA MET A 134 13.91 6.20 -8.91
C MET A 134 14.74 5.95 -7.64
N ARG A 135 14.81 6.91 -6.74
CA ARG A 135 15.54 6.83 -5.48
C ARG A 135 14.59 7.13 -4.33
N SER A 136 14.29 6.18 -3.50
CA SER A 136 13.27 6.33 -2.45
C SER A 136 13.81 6.01 -1.07
N THR A 137 13.26 6.69 -0.06
CA THR A 137 13.49 6.37 1.34
C THR A 137 12.17 6.08 2.02
N THR A 138 12.18 5.25 3.05
CA THR A 138 10.96 4.99 3.82
C THR A 138 11.21 4.25 5.14
N ASN A 139 10.15 4.25 5.97
CA ASN A 139 9.91 3.30 7.05
C ASN A 139 8.69 2.43 6.70
N PRO A 140 8.50 1.27 7.36
CA PRO A 140 7.24 0.55 7.31
C PRO A 140 6.08 1.42 7.81
N GLY A 141 4.91 1.36 7.14
CA GLY A 141 3.70 2.10 7.53
C GLY A 141 3.13 2.96 6.42
N GLY A 142 1.92 3.49 6.65
CA GLY A 142 1.23 4.34 5.69
C GLY A 142 0.52 3.59 4.56
N VAL A 143 -0.20 4.34 3.73
CA VAL A 143 -1.08 3.83 2.67
C VAL A 143 -0.35 2.99 1.60
N GLY A 144 0.93 3.24 1.40
CA GLY A 144 1.75 2.54 0.41
C GLY A 144 2.52 1.34 0.95
N HIS A 145 2.37 1.00 2.23
CA HIS A 145 3.15 -0.07 2.87
C HIS A 145 3.16 -1.38 2.06
N SER A 146 1.99 -1.86 1.68
CA SER A 146 1.83 -3.15 1.01
C SER A 146 2.48 -3.20 -0.37
N TRP A 147 2.27 -2.19 -1.22
CA TRP A 147 2.85 -2.19 -2.54
C TRP A 147 4.37 -2.00 -2.49
N VAL A 148 4.89 -1.19 -1.55
CA VAL A 148 6.35 -1.02 -1.34
C VAL A 148 6.98 -2.33 -0.88
N LYS A 149 6.34 -3.03 0.07
CA LYS A 149 6.78 -4.35 0.54
C LYS A 149 6.86 -5.35 -0.62
N MET A 150 5.79 -5.50 -1.39
CA MET A 150 5.75 -6.41 -2.55
C MET A 150 6.76 -6.02 -3.64
N ARG A 151 7.01 -4.73 -3.83
CA ARG A 151 7.89 -4.25 -4.91
C ARG A 151 9.36 -4.41 -4.58
N PHE A 152 9.76 -4.21 -3.31
CA PHE A 152 11.16 -4.09 -2.91
C PHE A 152 11.62 -5.09 -1.86
N ILE A 153 10.74 -5.55 -0.96
CA ILE A 153 11.11 -6.33 0.23
C ILE A 153 10.95 -7.83 -0.02
N ASP A 154 9.74 -8.25 -0.43
CA ASP A 154 9.41 -9.66 -0.60
C ASP A 154 10.16 -10.37 -1.74
N PRO A 155 10.50 -9.70 -2.88
CA PRO A 155 11.09 -10.41 -4.01
C PRO A 155 12.54 -10.85 -3.81
N SER A 156 13.31 -10.21 -2.94
CA SER A 156 14.74 -10.49 -2.80
C SER A 156 15.28 -10.15 -1.41
N PRO A 157 16.26 -10.90 -0.91
CA PRO A 157 16.96 -10.52 0.32
C PRO A 157 17.57 -9.11 0.23
N PRO A 158 17.64 -8.37 1.35
CA PRO A 158 18.22 -7.03 1.39
C PRO A 158 19.65 -6.97 0.83
N GLY A 159 19.98 -5.88 0.16
CA GLY A 159 21.31 -5.63 -0.42
C GLY A 159 21.58 -6.33 -1.74
N LYS A 160 20.67 -7.13 -2.26
CA LYS A 160 20.82 -7.79 -3.56
C LYS A 160 20.01 -7.09 -4.65
N ILE A 161 20.65 -6.84 -5.79
CA ILE A 161 19.97 -6.37 -7.00
C ILE A 161 19.19 -7.53 -7.61
N PHE A 162 17.95 -7.28 -8.00
CA PHE A 162 17.07 -8.27 -8.64
C PHE A 162 16.32 -7.65 -9.82
N ASP A 163 15.89 -8.50 -10.74
CA ASP A 163 15.12 -8.07 -11.90
C ASP A 163 13.67 -7.76 -11.52
N GLY A 164 13.22 -6.57 -11.90
CA GLY A 164 11.85 -6.11 -11.76
C GLY A 164 11.21 -5.80 -13.12
N LYS A 165 9.99 -5.33 -13.10
CA LYS A 165 9.31 -4.77 -14.29
C LYS A 165 8.80 -3.37 -13.94
N PRO A 166 9.33 -2.30 -14.57
CA PRO A 166 10.53 -2.26 -15.43
C PRO A 166 11.84 -2.25 -14.63
N GLY A 167 12.93 -2.78 -15.21
CA GLY A 167 14.30 -2.59 -14.76
C GLY A 167 14.71 -3.33 -13.48
N LYS A 168 15.90 -2.99 -12.99
CA LYS A 168 16.53 -3.60 -11.81
C LYS A 168 16.15 -2.85 -10.55
N ARG A 169 15.95 -3.59 -9.44
CA ARG A 169 15.58 -3.06 -8.14
C ARG A 169 16.58 -3.43 -7.06
N LEU A 170 16.67 -2.58 -6.06
CA LEU A 170 17.51 -2.82 -4.90
C LEU A 170 16.85 -2.26 -3.64
N PHE A 171 16.76 -3.07 -2.59
CA PHE A 171 16.46 -2.62 -1.24
C PHE A 171 17.73 -2.59 -0.39
N ILE A 172 18.03 -1.44 0.19
CA ILE A 172 19.15 -1.22 1.11
C ILE A 172 18.57 -0.96 2.49
N PRO A 173 18.67 -1.89 3.44
CA PRO A 173 18.16 -1.67 4.79
C PRO A 173 19.00 -0.62 5.52
N ALA A 174 18.35 0.18 6.36
CA ALA A 174 18.99 1.16 7.23
C ALA A 174 18.20 1.33 8.51
N GLY A 175 18.90 1.35 9.64
CA GLY A 175 18.35 1.55 10.96
C GLY A 175 19.19 2.47 11.81
N VAL A 176 18.72 2.75 13.02
CA VAL A 176 19.42 3.65 13.96
C VAL A 176 20.84 3.20 14.27
N ARG A 177 21.12 1.89 14.28
CA ARG A 177 22.44 1.33 14.59
C ARG A 177 23.48 1.61 13.51
N ASP A 178 23.04 1.90 12.30
CA ASP A 178 23.91 2.27 11.17
C ASP A 178 24.33 3.74 11.25
N ASN A 179 23.60 4.57 12.01
CA ASN A 179 23.83 6.00 12.13
C ASN A 179 24.69 6.34 13.37
N LYS A 180 25.99 6.14 13.24
CA LYS A 180 26.95 6.41 14.32
C LYS A 180 26.94 7.86 14.77
N PHE A 181 26.66 8.80 13.88
CA PHE A 181 26.58 10.23 14.19
C PHE A 181 25.38 10.54 15.09
N LEU A 182 24.22 9.98 14.81
CA LEU A 182 23.04 10.12 15.66
C LEU A 182 23.27 9.52 17.04
N LEU A 183 23.84 8.32 17.11
CA LEU A 183 24.10 7.64 18.38
C LEU A 183 25.15 8.36 19.24
N ALA A 184 26.13 9.02 18.61
CA ALA A 184 27.10 9.84 19.32
C ALA A 184 26.48 11.13 19.86
N ALA A 185 25.58 11.76 19.09
CA ALA A 185 24.90 13.01 19.49
C ALA A 185 23.75 12.77 20.49
N ASP A 186 23.09 11.63 20.40
CA ASP A 186 21.91 11.26 21.20
C ASP A 186 21.91 9.78 21.58
N PRO A 187 22.69 9.39 22.59
CA PRO A 187 22.80 7.99 23.05
C PRO A 187 21.47 7.39 23.54
N GLY A 188 20.54 8.21 24.05
CA GLY A 188 19.25 7.79 24.56
C GLY A 188 18.18 7.52 23.47
N TYR A 189 18.47 7.74 22.18
CA TYR A 189 17.47 7.59 21.12
C TYR A 189 16.96 6.15 20.97
N ILE A 190 17.84 5.15 21.08
CA ILE A 190 17.44 3.73 21.02
C ILE A 190 16.49 3.39 22.19
N GLU A 191 16.78 3.87 23.39
CA GLU A 191 15.95 3.62 24.57
C GLU A 191 14.54 4.22 24.39
N ARG A 192 14.42 5.42 23.82
CA ARG A 192 13.12 6.00 23.48
C ARG A 192 12.34 5.15 22.48
N LEU A 193 12.99 4.60 21.45
CA LEU A 193 12.35 3.66 20.52
C LEU A 193 11.94 2.35 21.18
N GLN A 194 12.73 1.84 22.16
CA GLN A 194 12.40 0.64 22.92
C GLN A 194 11.16 0.81 23.79
N ASN A 195 10.90 2.03 24.26
CA ASN A 195 9.75 2.35 25.12
C ASN A 195 8.44 2.56 24.34
N LEU A 196 8.46 2.48 23.00
CA LEU A 196 7.25 2.50 22.19
C LEU A 196 6.42 1.22 22.38
N HIS A 197 5.14 1.28 22.06
CA HIS A 197 4.30 0.08 21.97
C HIS A 197 4.96 -0.98 21.07
N GLU A 198 4.71 -2.25 21.35
CA GLU A 198 5.38 -3.36 20.66
C GLU A 198 5.33 -3.24 19.14
N ARG A 199 4.17 -2.90 18.59
CA ARG A 199 3.97 -2.72 17.14
C ARG A 199 4.88 -1.63 16.58
N ASP A 200 4.87 -0.45 17.19
CA ASP A 200 5.63 0.72 16.72
C ASP A 200 7.14 0.50 16.92
N ARG A 201 7.51 -0.15 18.00
CA ARG A 201 8.89 -0.58 18.24
C ARG A 201 9.36 -1.56 17.16
N ARG A 202 8.54 -2.55 16.76
CA ARG A 202 8.88 -3.49 15.69
C ARG A 202 9.05 -2.77 14.35
N ALA A 203 8.16 -1.86 14.00
CA ALA A 203 8.25 -1.10 12.76
C ALA A 203 9.43 -0.12 12.75
N LEU A 204 9.58 0.70 13.80
CA LEU A 204 10.51 1.82 13.80
C LEU A 204 11.93 1.45 14.27
N LEU A 205 12.07 0.56 15.27
CA LEU A 205 13.39 0.16 15.75
C LEU A 205 13.99 -1.00 14.95
N TYR A 206 13.17 -2.00 14.61
CA TYR A 206 13.63 -3.21 13.93
C TYR A 206 13.38 -3.22 12.42
N GLY A 207 12.59 -2.28 11.91
CA GLY A 207 12.24 -2.22 10.48
C GLY A 207 11.44 -3.43 10.01
N ASP A 208 10.55 -3.93 10.86
CA ASP A 208 9.73 -5.10 10.57
C ASP A 208 8.59 -4.74 9.62
N TRP A 209 8.65 -5.26 8.41
CA TRP A 209 7.65 -5.05 7.37
C TRP A 209 6.38 -5.90 7.53
N ASN A 210 6.28 -6.74 8.54
CA ASN A 210 5.06 -7.51 8.83
C ASN A 210 4.13 -6.80 9.82
N VAL A 211 4.58 -5.68 10.39
CA VAL A 211 3.80 -4.81 11.27
C VAL A 211 4.10 -3.35 10.94
N PHE A 212 3.09 -2.48 11.02
CA PHE A 212 3.30 -1.06 10.78
C PHE A 212 2.33 -0.19 11.56
N GLU A 213 2.70 1.06 11.76
CA GLU A 213 1.87 2.07 12.40
C GLU A 213 0.63 2.37 11.53
N GLY A 214 -0.55 2.42 12.17
CA GLY A 214 -1.81 2.68 11.49
C GLY A 214 -2.47 1.48 10.83
N GLN A 215 -1.93 0.26 10.97
CA GLN A 215 -2.60 -0.95 10.50
C GLN A 215 -3.96 -1.12 11.17
N PHE A 216 -5.01 -1.33 10.37
CA PHE A 216 -6.37 -1.45 10.89
C PHE A 216 -6.58 -2.82 11.56
N PHE A 217 -6.34 -3.93 10.86
CA PHE A 217 -6.46 -5.29 11.39
C PHE A 217 -5.15 -5.80 11.98
N THR A 218 -4.88 -5.44 13.23
CA THR A 218 -3.66 -5.85 13.95
C THR A 218 -3.66 -7.32 14.36
N GLU A 219 -4.78 -8.00 14.31
CA GLU A 219 -4.98 -9.43 14.58
C GLU A 219 -4.47 -10.33 13.45
N TRP A 220 -4.44 -9.80 12.21
CA TRP A 220 -4.06 -10.59 11.06
C TRP A 220 -2.62 -11.12 11.14
N ARG A 221 -2.48 -12.43 10.92
CA ARG A 221 -1.20 -13.14 10.79
C ARG A 221 -1.36 -14.20 9.70
N GLU A 222 -0.50 -14.21 8.69
CA GLU A 222 -0.59 -15.18 7.60
C GLU A 222 -0.50 -16.62 8.12
N GLU A 223 0.39 -16.87 9.09
CA GLU A 223 0.61 -18.21 9.68
C GLU A 223 -0.65 -18.76 10.37
N THR A 224 -1.58 -17.91 10.77
CA THR A 224 -2.78 -18.26 11.52
C THR A 224 -4.03 -18.24 10.64
N HIS A 225 -4.11 -17.24 9.74
CA HIS A 225 -5.33 -16.98 8.97
C HIS A 225 -5.29 -17.57 7.57
N VAL A 226 -4.10 -17.89 7.03
CA VAL A 226 -3.97 -18.48 5.71
C VAL A 226 -3.78 -19.98 5.84
N CYS A 227 -4.54 -20.75 5.07
CA CYS A 227 -4.43 -22.20 5.04
C CYS A 227 -4.30 -22.72 3.62
N ALA A 228 -3.72 -23.93 3.49
CA ALA A 228 -3.67 -24.64 2.22
C ALA A 228 -5.10 -24.96 1.74
N PRO A 229 -5.38 -24.89 0.43
CA PRO A 229 -6.66 -25.29 -0.12
C PRO A 229 -6.98 -26.76 0.18
N PHE A 230 -8.20 -27.04 0.57
CA PHE A 230 -8.75 -28.38 0.72
C PHE A 230 -10.14 -28.48 0.10
N LYS A 231 -10.64 -29.68 -0.12
CA LYS A 231 -11.98 -29.90 -0.65
C LYS A 231 -13.03 -29.53 0.41
N ILE A 232 -13.84 -28.49 0.14
CA ILE A 232 -14.92 -28.10 1.03
C ILE A 232 -15.96 -29.22 1.17
N PRO A 233 -16.27 -29.70 2.39
CA PRO A 233 -17.26 -30.72 2.62
C PRO A 233 -18.65 -30.33 2.11
N ASP A 234 -19.43 -31.27 1.61
CA ASP A 234 -20.73 -31.00 1.01
C ASP A 234 -21.78 -30.48 2.01
N GLY A 235 -21.64 -30.84 3.28
CA GLY A 235 -22.53 -30.37 4.36
C GLY A 235 -22.29 -28.93 4.84
N TRP A 236 -21.23 -28.28 4.38
CA TRP A 236 -20.96 -26.90 4.78
C TRP A 236 -21.80 -25.92 3.97
N ARG A 237 -22.34 -24.89 4.63
CA ARG A 237 -23.07 -23.82 3.94
C ARG A 237 -22.09 -22.95 3.18
N ARG A 238 -22.43 -22.65 1.92
CA ARG A 238 -21.61 -21.83 1.04
C ARG A 238 -22.30 -20.53 0.73
N TYR A 239 -21.57 -19.44 0.83
CA TYR A 239 -22.00 -18.08 0.58
C TYR A 239 -21.13 -17.46 -0.51
N PHE A 240 -21.66 -16.45 -1.16
CA PHE A 240 -20.89 -15.57 -2.01
C PHE A 240 -21.10 -14.13 -1.52
N ALA A 241 -20.03 -13.40 -1.24
CA ALA A 241 -20.10 -11.99 -0.87
C ALA A 241 -19.27 -11.17 -1.84
N MET A 242 -19.75 -9.98 -2.20
CA MET A 242 -19.04 -9.12 -3.13
C MET A 242 -19.13 -7.63 -2.78
N ASP A 243 -18.11 -6.91 -3.17
CA ASP A 243 -18.13 -5.48 -3.42
C ASP A 243 -18.02 -5.25 -4.93
N TYR A 244 -18.96 -4.50 -5.50
CA TYR A 244 -19.04 -4.33 -6.94
C TYR A 244 -19.23 -2.86 -7.32
N GLY A 245 -18.27 -2.37 -8.09
CA GLY A 245 -18.32 -1.12 -8.84
C GLY A 245 -17.82 -1.33 -10.28
N LEU A 246 -17.93 -0.31 -11.12
CA LEU A 246 -17.38 -0.38 -12.47
C LEU A 246 -15.85 -0.47 -12.47
N ASP A 247 -15.24 0.11 -11.46
CA ASP A 247 -13.80 0.10 -11.19
C ASP A 247 -13.30 -1.26 -10.72
N MET A 248 -14.11 -2.01 -9.91
CA MET A 248 -13.72 -3.31 -9.39
C MET A 248 -14.93 -4.22 -9.08
N LEU A 249 -14.78 -5.50 -9.42
CA LEU A 249 -15.53 -6.61 -8.83
C LEU A 249 -14.59 -7.35 -7.89
N ALA A 250 -14.83 -7.27 -6.58
CA ALA A 250 -14.21 -8.11 -5.57
C ALA A 250 -15.25 -9.10 -5.02
N GLY A 251 -15.14 -10.37 -5.34
CA GLY A 251 -16.11 -11.39 -4.96
C GLY A 251 -15.44 -12.62 -4.36
N TYR A 252 -16.05 -13.15 -3.30
CA TYR A 252 -15.48 -14.23 -2.49
C TYR A 252 -16.49 -15.33 -2.23
N TRP A 253 -16.08 -16.58 -2.47
CA TRP A 253 -16.83 -17.78 -2.06
C TRP A 253 -16.38 -18.19 -0.66
N ILE A 254 -17.32 -18.29 0.25
CA ILE A 254 -17.10 -18.50 1.68
C ILE A 254 -17.88 -19.74 2.12
N ALA A 255 -17.21 -20.66 2.78
CA ALA A 255 -17.85 -21.85 3.35
C ALA A 255 -17.80 -21.78 4.87
N VAL A 256 -18.91 -22.07 5.54
CA VAL A 256 -19.03 -22.09 7.00
C VAL A 256 -19.22 -23.51 7.47
N ASP A 257 -18.36 -23.95 8.38
CA ASP A 257 -18.40 -25.29 8.97
C ASP A 257 -19.47 -25.43 10.07
N GLY A 258 -19.56 -26.60 10.69
CA GLY A 258 -20.50 -26.88 11.76
C GLY A 258 -20.19 -26.17 13.09
N ASP A 259 -18.99 -25.64 13.26
CA ASP A 259 -18.53 -24.91 14.45
C ASP A 259 -18.61 -23.38 14.26
N GLY A 260 -19.05 -22.91 13.06
CA GLY A 260 -19.18 -21.50 12.73
C GLY A 260 -17.91 -20.86 12.19
N CYS A 261 -16.86 -21.64 11.88
CA CYS A 261 -15.67 -21.12 11.23
C CYS A 261 -15.90 -20.89 9.73
N ALA A 262 -15.54 -19.75 9.23
CA ALA A 262 -15.65 -19.37 7.82
C ALA A 262 -14.31 -19.56 7.09
N PHE A 263 -14.38 -20.10 5.88
CA PHE A 263 -13.25 -20.33 5.00
C PHE A 263 -13.49 -19.65 3.67
N VAL A 264 -12.73 -18.60 3.36
CA VAL A 264 -12.73 -17.99 2.03
C VAL A 264 -11.93 -18.89 1.09
N TYR A 265 -12.61 -19.64 0.21
CA TYR A 265 -11.98 -20.72 -0.55
C TYR A 265 -11.77 -20.39 -2.04
N ARG A 266 -12.35 -19.31 -2.55
CA ARG A 266 -12.19 -18.83 -3.93
C ARG A 266 -12.41 -17.35 -3.98
N GLU A 267 -11.69 -16.65 -4.89
CA GLU A 267 -11.88 -15.23 -5.15
C GLU A 267 -12.03 -14.92 -6.64
N VAL A 268 -12.76 -13.87 -6.94
CA VAL A 268 -12.71 -13.12 -8.20
C VAL A 268 -12.36 -11.66 -7.89
N TYR A 269 -11.37 -11.13 -8.59
CA TYR A 269 -10.91 -9.76 -8.41
C TYR A 269 -10.59 -9.17 -9.78
N ARG A 270 -11.53 -8.37 -10.34
CA ARG A 270 -11.44 -7.87 -11.71
C ARG A 270 -12.05 -6.49 -11.86
N SER A 271 -11.33 -5.59 -12.55
CA SER A 271 -11.78 -4.25 -12.92
C SER A 271 -12.49 -4.25 -14.30
N GLY A 272 -13.29 -3.20 -14.55
CA GLY A 272 -13.85 -2.89 -15.86
C GLY A 272 -14.96 -3.82 -16.34
N LEU A 273 -15.59 -4.58 -15.43
CA LEU A 273 -16.70 -5.47 -15.81
C LEU A 273 -18.04 -4.74 -15.73
N VAL A 274 -18.78 -4.75 -16.83
CA VAL A 274 -20.19 -4.36 -16.82
C VAL A 274 -21.02 -5.44 -16.11
N VAL A 275 -22.19 -5.06 -15.56
CA VAL A 275 -23.00 -5.89 -14.67
C VAL A 275 -23.27 -7.29 -15.22
N GLY A 276 -23.71 -7.40 -16.49
CA GLY A 276 -23.99 -8.69 -17.11
C GLY A 276 -22.74 -9.59 -17.23
N ALA A 277 -21.58 -9.01 -17.58
CA ALA A 277 -20.33 -9.74 -17.66
C ALA A 277 -19.86 -10.22 -16.27
N ALA A 278 -20.07 -9.39 -15.24
CA ALA A 278 -19.78 -9.77 -13.85
C ALA A 278 -20.67 -10.95 -13.41
N ALA A 279 -21.96 -10.91 -13.68
CA ALA A 279 -22.89 -11.99 -13.37
C ALA A 279 -22.51 -13.31 -14.06
N GLU A 280 -22.22 -13.28 -15.36
CA GLU A 280 -21.80 -14.46 -16.12
C GLU A 280 -20.46 -15.02 -15.62
N LEU A 281 -19.51 -14.17 -15.27
CA LEU A 281 -18.23 -14.59 -14.69
C LEU A 281 -18.44 -15.32 -13.35
N ILE A 282 -19.25 -14.75 -12.44
CA ILE A 282 -19.56 -15.37 -11.15
C ILE A 282 -20.23 -16.73 -11.36
N LYS A 283 -21.20 -16.83 -12.27
CA LYS A 283 -21.86 -18.11 -12.64
C LYS A 283 -20.88 -19.14 -13.17
N SER A 284 -20.00 -18.74 -14.08
CA SER A 284 -19.00 -19.64 -14.68
C SER A 284 -18.00 -20.19 -13.66
N MET A 285 -17.75 -19.45 -12.59
CA MET A 285 -16.86 -19.83 -11.49
C MET A 285 -17.59 -20.59 -10.36
N THR A 286 -18.93 -20.69 -10.40
CA THR A 286 -19.74 -21.30 -9.35
C THR A 286 -20.31 -22.65 -9.82
N ASN A 287 -19.76 -23.76 -9.32
CA ASN A 287 -20.22 -25.10 -9.65
C ASN A 287 -21.06 -25.74 -8.54
N GLU A 288 -21.17 -25.09 -7.41
CA GLU A 288 -21.83 -25.55 -6.20
C GLU A 288 -23.07 -24.71 -5.85
N LYS A 289 -23.95 -25.28 -5.00
CA LYS A 289 -25.11 -24.55 -4.51
C LYS A 289 -24.64 -23.48 -3.51
N ILE A 290 -24.99 -22.22 -3.77
CA ILE A 290 -24.77 -21.07 -2.88
C ILE A 290 -26.03 -20.83 -2.08
N PHE A 291 -25.91 -20.67 -0.76
CA PHE A 291 -27.00 -20.40 0.15
C PHE A 291 -27.51 -18.95 0.01
N ALA A 292 -26.59 -17.98 -0.06
CA ALA A 292 -26.91 -16.58 -0.32
C ALA A 292 -25.79 -15.88 -1.09
N TYR A 293 -26.19 -14.97 -2.00
CA TYR A 293 -25.30 -14.04 -2.70
C TYR A 293 -25.47 -12.67 -2.07
N ILE A 294 -24.48 -12.23 -1.30
CA ILE A 294 -24.53 -11.02 -0.47
C ILE A 294 -23.86 -9.87 -1.22
N ALA A 295 -24.51 -8.71 -1.23
CA ALA A 295 -24.03 -7.55 -1.97
C ALA A 295 -24.36 -6.23 -1.24
N PRO A 296 -23.58 -5.14 -1.51
CA PRO A 296 -23.78 -3.86 -0.88
C PRO A 296 -25.15 -3.25 -1.21
N PRO A 297 -25.75 -2.47 -0.30
CA PRO A 297 -27.11 -1.94 -0.44
C PRO A 297 -27.32 -0.98 -1.61
N ASP A 298 -26.29 -0.30 -2.05
CA ASP A 298 -26.35 0.64 -3.19
C ASP A 298 -26.65 -0.03 -4.53
N MET A 299 -26.41 -1.35 -4.64
CA MET A 299 -26.78 -2.13 -5.82
C MET A 299 -28.30 -2.16 -6.10
N TRP A 300 -29.14 -1.78 -5.15
CA TRP A 300 -30.59 -1.64 -5.31
C TRP A 300 -31.01 -0.23 -5.77
N ASN A 301 -30.07 0.72 -5.86
CA ASN A 301 -30.36 2.05 -6.38
C ASN A 301 -30.64 1.97 -7.88
N ARG A 302 -31.76 2.58 -8.32
CA ARG A 302 -32.13 2.61 -9.74
C ARG A 302 -31.22 3.56 -10.51
N ARG A 303 -30.78 3.09 -11.66
CA ARG A 303 -29.97 3.89 -12.60
C ARG A 303 -30.89 4.78 -13.42
N GLN A 304 -30.47 6.01 -13.65
CA GLN A 304 -31.27 6.97 -14.44
C GLN A 304 -31.33 6.61 -15.92
N ASP A 305 -30.31 5.93 -16.46
CA ASP A 305 -30.19 5.57 -17.88
C ASP A 305 -31.07 4.40 -18.29
N SER A 306 -31.21 3.40 -17.43
CA SER A 306 -31.91 2.14 -17.73
C SER A 306 -33.19 1.92 -16.93
N GLY A 307 -33.39 2.69 -15.85
CA GLY A 307 -34.46 2.50 -14.88
C GLY A 307 -34.33 1.24 -14.02
N LYS A 308 -33.36 0.35 -14.32
CA LYS A 308 -33.07 -0.87 -13.57
C LYS A 308 -32.00 -0.62 -12.53
N SER A 309 -32.09 -1.33 -11.40
CA SER A 309 -31.01 -1.42 -10.43
C SER A 309 -29.97 -2.47 -10.87
N VAL A 310 -28.77 -2.42 -10.31
CA VAL A 310 -27.74 -3.44 -10.53
C VAL A 310 -28.22 -4.81 -10.06
N ALA A 311 -28.92 -4.87 -8.91
CA ALA A 311 -29.50 -6.09 -8.37
C ALA A 311 -30.54 -6.73 -9.31
N GLU A 312 -31.39 -5.92 -9.98
CA GLU A 312 -32.35 -6.40 -10.99
C GLU A 312 -31.63 -7.01 -12.20
N ILE A 313 -30.50 -6.44 -12.63
CA ILE A 313 -29.72 -7.00 -13.73
C ILE A 313 -29.07 -8.35 -13.33
N PHE A 314 -28.54 -8.47 -12.12
CA PHE A 314 -28.07 -9.76 -11.59
C PHE A 314 -29.18 -10.80 -11.53
N TYR A 315 -30.38 -10.40 -11.13
CA TYR A 315 -31.56 -11.29 -11.14
C TYR A 315 -31.92 -11.77 -12.54
N ASP A 316 -31.90 -10.88 -13.55
CA ASP A 316 -32.13 -11.26 -14.95
C ASP A 316 -31.11 -12.29 -15.47
N HIS A 317 -29.89 -12.29 -14.92
CA HIS A 317 -28.86 -13.31 -15.17
C HIS A 317 -28.94 -14.54 -14.27
N GLY A 318 -30.00 -14.66 -13.44
CA GLY A 318 -30.24 -15.82 -12.58
C GLY A 318 -29.50 -15.83 -11.24
N ILE A 319 -29.01 -14.68 -10.79
CA ILE A 319 -28.38 -14.50 -9.46
C ILE A 319 -29.28 -13.62 -8.59
N LEU A 320 -29.92 -14.22 -7.60
CA LEU A 320 -30.72 -13.49 -6.60
C LEU A 320 -29.80 -12.97 -5.50
N LEU A 321 -29.63 -11.65 -5.44
CA LEU A 321 -28.81 -11.00 -4.43
C LEU A 321 -29.56 -10.78 -3.12
N THR A 322 -28.86 -10.91 -2.02
CA THR A 322 -29.27 -10.57 -0.66
C THR A 322 -28.59 -9.27 -0.25
N LYS A 323 -29.37 -8.31 0.22
CA LYS A 323 -28.88 -7.00 0.64
C LYS A 323 -28.14 -7.12 1.97
N ALA A 324 -26.89 -6.67 2.01
CA ALA A 324 -26.10 -6.59 3.22
C ALA A 324 -26.53 -5.42 4.13
N GLU A 325 -26.21 -5.50 5.41
CA GLU A 325 -26.21 -4.33 6.26
C GLU A 325 -25.03 -3.42 5.95
N ASN A 326 -25.25 -2.09 6.01
CA ASN A 326 -24.25 -1.11 5.60
C ASN A 326 -23.61 -0.34 6.77
N SER A 327 -23.78 -0.81 8.00
CA SER A 327 -23.07 -0.21 9.13
C SER A 327 -21.57 -0.53 9.03
N ARG A 328 -20.80 0.37 8.39
CA ARG A 328 -19.40 0.13 8.09
C ARG A 328 -18.57 -0.14 9.35
N VAL A 329 -18.72 0.72 10.36
CA VAL A 329 -17.98 0.57 11.63
C VAL A 329 -18.37 -0.72 12.37
N ALA A 330 -19.68 -1.06 12.43
CA ALA A 330 -20.11 -2.30 13.07
C ALA A 330 -19.56 -3.54 12.36
N GLY A 331 -19.61 -3.58 11.02
CA GLY A 331 -19.04 -4.68 10.24
C GLY A 331 -17.53 -4.82 10.40
N TRP A 332 -16.81 -3.70 10.62
CA TRP A 332 -15.37 -3.77 10.96
C TRP A 332 -15.14 -4.39 12.34
N PHE A 333 -15.97 -4.06 13.35
CA PHE A 333 -15.87 -4.71 14.65
C PHE A 333 -16.13 -6.21 14.57
N ASP A 334 -17.13 -6.63 13.81
CA ASP A 334 -17.39 -8.05 13.58
C ASP A 334 -16.19 -8.74 12.93
N LEU A 335 -15.58 -8.12 11.92
CA LEU A 335 -14.40 -8.68 11.26
C LEU A 335 -13.18 -8.75 12.20
N HIS A 336 -12.97 -7.77 13.09
CA HIS A 336 -11.96 -7.85 14.16
C HIS A 336 -12.19 -9.08 15.06
N GLU A 337 -13.44 -9.33 15.48
CA GLU A 337 -13.75 -10.51 16.32
C GLU A 337 -13.54 -11.82 15.55
N TRP A 338 -13.84 -11.86 14.24
CA TRP A 338 -13.62 -13.05 13.41
C TRP A 338 -12.13 -13.33 13.15
N LEU A 339 -11.31 -12.30 13.11
CA LEU A 339 -9.85 -12.42 12.97
C LEU A 339 -9.15 -12.73 14.32
N ARG A 340 -9.78 -12.42 15.45
CA ARG A 340 -9.20 -12.70 16.77
C ARG A 340 -9.17 -14.20 17.04
N PRO A 341 -8.00 -14.77 17.41
CA PRO A 341 -7.93 -16.18 17.80
C PRO A 341 -8.75 -16.45 19.08
N VAL A 342 -9.78 -17.28 18.97
CA VAL A 342 -10.63 -17.73 20.07
C VAL A 342 -10.29 -19.16 20.46
N LYS A 343 -10.58 -19.53 21.71
CA LYS A 343 -10.32 -20.87 22.21
C LYS A 343 -11.33 -21.86 21.61
N THR A 344 -10.84 -22.83 20.84
CA THR A 344 -11.66 -23.89 20.25
C THR A 344 -12.06 -24.92 21.32
N LYS A 345 -13.04 -25.78 21.00
CA LYS A 345 -13.43 -26.91 21.84
C LYS A 345 -12.29 -27.93 22.09
N PHE A 346 -11.25 -27.90 21.29
CA PHE A 346 -10.04 -28.74 21.42
C PHE A 346 -8.92 -28.07 22.22
N GLY A 347 -9.15 -26.84 22.74
CA GLY A 347 -8.19 -26.12 23.56
C GLY A 347 -7.14 -25.31 22.76
N THR A 348 -7.10 -25.43 21.45
CA THR A 348 -6.29 -24.59 20.56
C THR A 348 -6.91 -23.17 20.44
N LYS A 349 -6.09 -22.17 20.08
CA LYS A 349 -6.60 -20.84 19.74
C LYS A 349 -6.57 -20.68 18.22
N GLU A 350 -7.73 -20.48 17.60
CA GLU A 350 -7.89 -20.31 16.17
C GLU A 350 -8.83 -19.15 15.82
N PRO A 351 -8.62 -18.45 14.70
CA PRO A 351 -9.56 -17.43 14.23
C PRO A 351 -10.81 -18.09 13.64
N LEU A 352 -11.91 -17.35 13.67
CA LEU A 352 -13.16 -17.78 13.04
C LEU A 352 -13.15 -17.57 11.51
N LEU A 353 -12.25 -16.73 10.99
CA LEU A 353 -12.08 -16.53 9.55
C LEU A 353 -10.72 -17.05 9.10
N LYS A 354 -10.73 -17.95 8.12
CA LYS A 354 -9.54 -18.44 7.43
C LYS A 354 -9.66 -18.22 5.92
N VAL A 355 -8.53 -18.03 5.27
CA VAL A 355 -8.44 -17.71 3.84
C VAL A 355 -7.54 -18.74 3.17
N PHE A 356 -8.00 -19.33 2.07
CA PHE A 356 -7.17 -20.23 1.27
C PHE A 356 -6.04 -19.48 0.59
N SER A 357 -4.86 -20.04 0.53
CA SER A 357 -3.66 -19.44 -0.07
C SER A 357 -3.81 -19.03 -1.54
N CYS A 358 -4.87 -19.48 -2.22
CA CYS A 358 -5.22 -19.08 -3.58
C CYS A 358 -5.93 -17.70 -3.64
N CYS A 359 -6.51 -17.20 -2.53
CA CYS A 359 -7.21 -15.93 -2.46
C CYS A 359 -6.21 -14.77 -2.20
N ARG A 360 -5.32 -14.55 -3.15
CA ARG A 360 -4.14 -13.68 -2.99
C ARG A 360 -4.49 -12.21 -2.79
N ASN A 361 -5.57 -11.73 -3.44
CA ASN A 361 -5.96 -10.33 -3.30
C ASN A 361 -6.49 -10.05 -1.90
N LEU A 362 -7.28 -10.95 -1.32
CA LEU A 362 -7.76 -10.81 0.04
C LEU A 362 -6.62 -10.89 1.07
N ILE A 363 -5.72 -11.87 0.92
CA ILE A 363 -4.53 -12.03 1.79
C ILE A 363 -3.68 -10.75 1.79
N ARG A 364 -3.58 -10.08 0.64
CA ARG A 364 -2.88 -8.81 0.49
C ARG A 364 -3.64 -7.66 1.13
N SER A 365 -4.94 -7.56 0.90
CA SER A 365 -5.72 -6.36 1.20
C SER A 365 -6.11 -6.24 2.68
N ILE A 366 -6.43 -7.32 3.38
CA ILE A 366 -6.77 -7.26 4.82
C ILE A 366 -5.65 -6.60 5.65
N PRO A 367 -4.39 -7.09 5.62
CA PRO A 367 -3.33 -6.46 6.42
C PRO A 367 -2.91 -5.08 5.91
N ALA A 368 -3.29 -4.70 4.68
CA ALA A 368 -2.93 -3.44 4.07
C ALA A 368 -3.86 -2.28 4.46
N LEU A 369 -5.03 -2.56 5.03
CA LEU A 369 -5.93 -1.52 5.49
C LEU A 369 -5.31 -0.71 6.63
N VAL A 370 -5.43 0.61 6.52
CA VAL A 370 -4.96 1.56 7.53
C VAL A 370 -6.16 2.23 8.23
N ILE A 371 -5.94 2.64 9.47
CA ILE A 371 -6.91 3.41 10.24
C ILE A 371 -7.22 4.72 9.52
N ASP A 372 -8.50 5.10 9.44
CA ASP A 372 -8.88 6.40 8.92
C ASP A 372 -8.38 7.53 9.84
N LYS A 373 -7.84 8.60 9.25
CA LYS A 373 -7.23 9.71 10.00
C LYS A 373 -8.25 10.54 10.80
N THR A 374 -9.50 10.54 10.36
CA THR A 374 -10.60 11.32 10.96
C THR A 374 -11.48 10.50 11.87
N ASN A 375 -11.57 9.20 11.61
CA ASN A 375 -12.37 8.26 12.40
C ASN A 375 -11.55 7.00 12.74
N PRO A 376 -10.91 6.91 13.90
CA PRO A 376 -10.09 5.76 14.29
C PRO A 376 -10.84 4.42 14.36
N SER A 377 -12.18 4.44 14.40
CA SER A 377 -13.02 3.24 14.37
C SER A 377 -13.33 2.74 12.96
N ASP A 378 -12.85 3.44 11.94
CA ASP A 378 -13.05 3.09 10.54
C ASP A 378 -11.72 2.86 9.83
N ALA A 379 -11.76 2.11 8.72
CA ALA A 379 -10.62 1.96 7.83
C ALA A 379 -10.61 3.09 6.80
N SER A 380 -9.40 3.54 6.43
CA SER A 380 -9.22 4.50 5.33
C SER A 380 -9.80 3.94 4.03
N THR A 381 -10.35 4.84 3.21
CA THR A 381 -10.81 4.54 1.86
C THR A 381 -9.71 4.64 0.82
N GLU A 382 -8.49 4.99 1.23
CA GLU A 382 -7.32 5.09 0.36
C GLU A 382 -6.21 4.10 0.78
N PRO A 383 -5.51 3.48 -0.19
CA PRO A 383 -5.82 3.47 -1.61
C PRO A 383 -7.04 2.61 -1.92
N HIS A 384 -7.92 3.10 -2.79
CA HIS A 384 -9.23 2.50 -3.07
C HIS A 384 -9.14 1.03 -3.54
N GLU A 385 -8.09 0.69 -4.27
CA GLU A 385 -7.85 -0.66 -4.80
C GLU A 385 -7.70 -1.77 -3.75
N ILE A 386 -7.36 -1.43 -2.49
CA ILE A 386 -7.21 -2.42 -1.42
C ILE A 386 -8.45 -2.54 -0.52
N THR A 387 -9.41 -1.63 -0.63
CA THR A 387 -10.59 -1.62 0.25
C THR A 387 -11.67 -2.62 -0.20
N HIS A 388 -11.80 -2.86 -1.50
CA HIS A 388 -12.85 -3.70 -2.08
C HIS A 388 -12.91 -5.12 -1.51
N GLY A 389 -11.76 -5.76 -1.30
CA GLY A 389 -11.71 -7.12 -0.76
C GLY A 389 -12.23 -7.20 0.68
N PRO A 390 -11.67 -6.42 1.61
CA PRO A 390 -12.18 -6.35 2.98
C PRO A 390 -13.64 -5.87 3.08
N ASP A 391 -14.07 -4.90 2.26
CA ASP A 391 -15.46 -4.46 2.22
C ASP A 391 -16.41 -5.60 1.78
N ALA A 392 -16.02 -6.41 0.78
CA ALA A 392 -16.80 -7.59 0.39
C ALA A 392 -16.93 -8.62 1.53
N ILE A 393 -15.85 -8.87 2.28
CA ILE A 393 -15.90 -9.77 3.45
C ILE A 393 -16.72 -9.18 4.59
N ARG A 394 -16.67 -7.87 4.80
CA ARG A 394 -17.47 -7.17 5.80
C ARG A 394 -18.98 -7.30 5.55
N TYR A 395 -19.42 -7.45 4.30
CA TYR A 395 -20.83 -7.66 3.96
C TYR A 395 -21.31 -9.09 4.26
N PHE A 396 -20.40 -10.06 4.39
CA PHE A 396 -20.69 -11.45 4.75
C PHE A 396 -21.04 -11.58 6.23
#